data_166a48b5312766808401df331d7bf358
#
_entry.id   166a48b5312766808401df331d7bf358
#
_cell.length_a   1.000
_cell.length_b   1.000
_cell.length_c   1.000
_cell.angle_alpha   90.00
_cell.angle_beta   90.00
_cell.angle_gamma   90.00
#
_symmetry.space_group_name_H-M   'P 1'
#
loop_
_entity.id
_entity.type
_entity.pdbx_description
1 polymer ?
#
loop_
_entity_poly.entity_id
_entity_poly.type
_entity_poly.pdbx_seq_one_letter_code
_entity_poly.pdbx_strand_id
1 'polypeptide(L)'
;MATISSEIESGAFEWKLALEDVHLNIEARLTQLVGDAGKRLHTGRSRNDQVATDVRLWLRGEIDLIGDLLKELQISLVDVAEQNVDVILPGFTHLQVAQPVSFGHHMLAYVEMFKRDAERMADVRRRTHVLPLGSAALAGTTYPLDRERVARTLGMEGVCQNSLDAVSDRDFAIEFTAAASLCMVHVSRLSEELIIWMSQNFGFIKIADRFTTGSSIMPQKKNPDVPELARGKTGRVVGHLMGLITLMKGQPLAYNKDNQEDKEPLFDTVDTLKDTLRIFAEMVGGQLNPATGKKEGGITVNAPAMEQAALKGYATATDLADYLVKKGLPFR
;
A
#
# COMPACT_ATOMS: atom_id res chain seq x y z
N MET A 1 -4.77 -20.92 25.44
CA MET A 1 -4.46 -20.18 24.20
C MET A 1 -2.96 -19.90 24.10
N ALA A 2 -2.26 -19.35 25.11
CA ALA A 2 -0.82 -19.05 25.01
C ALA A 2 0.05 -20.25 24.59
N THR A 3 -0.23 -21.45 25.11
CA THR A 3 0.46 -22.70 24.70
C THR A 3 0.28 -22.97 23.19
N ILE A 4 -0.95 -22.82 22.68
CA ILE A 4 -1.26 -23.04 21.26
C ILE A 4 -0.55 -21.99 20.38
N SER A 5 -0.54 -20.73 20.81
CA SER A 5 0.20 -19.68 20.11
C SER A 5 1.69 -20.01 20.01
N SER A 6 2.31 -20.42 21.12
CA SER A 6 3.72 -20.83 21.15
C SER A 6 4.00 -22.08 20.28
N GLU A 7 3.07 -23.06 20.26
CA GLU A 7 3.20 -24.23 19.38
C GLU A 7 3.15 -23.83 17.90
N ILE A 8 2.29 -22.88 17.52
CA ILE A 8 2.18 -22.37 16.15
C ILE A 8 3.44 -21.59 15.78
N GLU A 9 3.87 -20.66 16.63
CA GLU A 9 5.05 -19.81 16.39
C GLU A 9 6.35 -20.62 16.27
N SER A 10 6.49 -21.69 17.05
CA SER A 10 7.64 -22.58 17.00
C SER A 10 7.59 -23.65 15.89
N GLY A 11 6.48 -23.73 15.15
CA GLY A 11 6.27 -24.77 14.14
C GLY A 11 5.98 -26.16 14.72
N ALA A 12 5.74 -26.28 16.04
CA ALA A 12 5.43 -27.54 16.70
C ALA A 12 3.94 -27.93 16.63
N PHE A 13 3.07 -27.02 16.18
CA PHE A 13 1.64 -27.28 16.06
C PHE A 13 1.35 -28.23 14.89
N GLU A 14 0.67 -29.34 15.17
CA GLU A 14 0.30 -30.35 14.17
C GLU A 14 -1.03 -29.98 13.50
N TRP A 15 -0.97 -29.51 12.24
CA TRP A 15 -2.15 -29.24 11.42
C TRP A 15 -2.71 -30.51 10.80
N LYS A 16 -4.00 -30.80 11.03
CA LYS A 16 -4.69 -31.98 10.50
C LYS A 16 -5.70 -31.58 9.43
N LEU A 17 -5.48 -32.03 8.22
CA LEU A 17 -6.39 -31.77 7.09
C LEU A 17 -7.82 -32.27 7.36
N ALA A 18 -7.94 -33.39 8.08
CA ALA A 18 -9.23 -33.96 8.49
C ALA A 18 -10.07 -33.04 9.40
N LEU A 19 -9.46 -31.99 9.98
CA LEU A 19 -10.15 -30.98 10.79
C LEU A 19 -10.54 -29.74 9.99
N GLU A 20 -10.65 -29.85 8.67
CA GLU A 20 -11.19 -28.87 7.74
C GLU A 20 -10.44 -27.52 7.70
N ASP A 21 -10.39 -26.78 8.82
CA ASP A 21 -9.85 -25.42 8.87
C ASP A 21 -8.94 -25.16 10.09
N VAL A 22 -8.29 -24.02 10.08
CA VAL A 22 -7.41 -23.55 11.17
C VAL A 22 -8.16 -23.47 12.50
N HIS A 23 -9.38 -23.00 12.49
CA HIS A 23 -10.18 -22.81 13.71
C HIS A 23 -10.52 -24.14 14.37
N LEU A 24 -10.93 -25.15 13.60
CA LEU A 24 -11.25 -26.47 14.13
C LEU A 24 -10.00 -27.18 14.67
N ASN A 25 -8.85 -27.00 14.02
CA ASN A 25 -7.56 -27.49 14.52
C ASN A 25 -7.21 -26.87 15.88
N ILE A 26 -7.33 -25.55 16.02
CA ILE A 26 -7.08 -24.85 17.29
C ILE A 26 -8.08 -25.28 18.38
N GLU A 27 -9.36 -25.42 18.04
CA GLU A 27 -10.40 -25.85 18.97
C GLU A 27 -10.18 -27.31 19.45
N ALA A 28 -9.80 -28.21 18.55
CA ALA A 28 -9.45 -29.58 18.89
C ALA A 28 -8.22 -29.62 19.83
N ARG A 29 -7.18 -28.82 19.54
CA ARG A 29 -6.00 -28.72 20.40
C ARG A 29 -6.35 -28.14 21.78
N LEU A 30 -7.18 -27.09 21.81
CA LEU A 30 -7.66 -26.53 23.07
C LEU A 30 -8.41 -27.58 23.90
N THR A 31 -9.28 -28.36 23.26
CA THR A 31 -10.03 -29.45 23.93
C THR A 31 -9.09 -30.52 24.49
N GLN A 32 -8.00 -30.87 23.81
CA GLN A 32 -6.98 -31.76 24.36
C GLN A 32 -6.33 -31.19 25.62
N LEU A 33 -6.09 -29.87 25.67
CA LEU A 33 -5.40 -29.21 26.78
C LEU A 33 -6.30 -28.99 27.99
N VAL A 34 -7.58 -28.66 27.80
CA VAL A 34 -8.49 -28.22 28.88
C VAL A 34 -9.74 -29.11 29.02
N GLY A 35 -9.85 -30.20 28.25
CA GLY A 35 -11.01 -31.08 28.26
C GLY A 35 -12.28 -30.44 27.67
N ASP A 36 -13.46 -30.87 28.16
CA ASP A 36 -14.75 -30.44 27.62
C ASP A 36 -15.00 -28.91 27.67
N ALA A 37 -14.28 -28.19 28.49
CA ALA A 37 -14.35 -26.72 28.50
C ALA A 37 -13.92 -26.12 27.14
N GLY A 38 -12.99 -26.76 26.43
CA GLY A 38 -12.53 -26.35 25.11
C GLY A 38 -13.65 -26.35 24.05
N LYS A 39 -14.56 -27.31 24.14
CA LYS A 39 -15.71 -27.44 23.23
C LYS A 39 -16.71 -26.25 23.31
N ARG A 40 -16.63 -25.47 24.39
CA ARG A 40 -17.50 -24.27 24.56
C ARG A 40 -16.98 -23.06 23.81
N LEU A 41 -15.75 -23.09 23.29
CA LEU A 41 -15.16 -21.95 22.59
C LEU A 41 -15.98 -21.50 21.38
N HIS A 42 -16.59 -22.43 20.68
CA HIS A 42 -17.39 -22.16 19.47
C HIS A 42 -18.85 -21.77 19.76
N THR A 43 -19.29 -21.78 21.02
CA THR A 43 -20.69 -21.48 21.36
C THR A 43 -21.10 -20.09 20.90
N GLY A 44 -22.23 -20.00 20.17
CA GLY A 44 -22.79 -18.74 19.67
C GLY A 44 -22.02 -18.11 18.50
N ARG A 45 -21.12 -18.86 17.84
CA ARG A 45 -20.37 -18.41 16.68
C ARG A 45 -20.64 -19.29 15.44
N SER A 46 -20.42 -18.69 14.28
CA SER A 46 -20.27 -19.37 13.00
C SER A 46 -18.88 -19.10 12.42
N ARG A 47 -18.43 -19.89 11.47
CA ARG A 47 -17.26 -19.52 10.66
C ARG A 47 -17.51 -18.21 9.88
N ASN A 48 -18.76 -17.91 9.52
CA ASN A 48 -19.10 -16.73 8.75
C ASN A 48 -18.73 -15.42 9.51
N ASP A 49 -19.23 -15.24 10.73
CA ASP A 49 -18.94 -14.03 11.52
C ASP A 49 -17.50 -14.04 12.08
N GLN A 50 -16.96 -15.23 12.38
CA GLN A 50 -15.58 -15.36 12.83
C GLN A 50 -14.60 -14.92 11.75
N VAL A 51 -14.65 -15.49 10.55
CA VAL A 51 -13.73 -15.17 9.45
C VAL A 51 -13.88 -13.72 9.02
N ALA A 52 -15.12 -13.19 8.95
CA ALA A 52 -15.33 -11.76 8.67
C ALA A 52 -14.64 -10.86 9.71
N THR A 53 -14.63 -11.27 10.97
CA THR A 53 -13.91 -10.55 12.04
C THR A 53 -12.40 -10.68 11.90
N ASP A 54 -11.89 -11.87 11.66
CA ASP A 54 -10.46 -12.15 11.54
C ASP A 54 -9.83 -11.35 10.38
N VAL A 55 -10.49 -11.34 9.22
CA VAL A 55 -10.01 -10.58 8.05
C VAL A 55 -10.00 -9.07 8.34
N ARG A 56 -11.02 -8.54 9.01
CA ARG A 56 -11.05 -7.12 9.38
C ARG A 56 -9.96 -6.77 10.41
N LEU A 57 -9.73 -7.62 11.41
CA LEU A 57 -8.66 -7.43 12.40
C LEU A 57 -7.28 -7.44 11.74
N TRP A 58 -7.05 -8.40 10.86
CA TRP A 58 -5.81 -8.50 10.09
C TRP A 58 -5.62 -7.27 9.21
N LEU A 59 -6.61 -6.94 8.37
CA LEU A 59 -6.51 -5.83 7.43
C LEU A 59 -6.29 -4.49 8.16
N ARG A 60 -6.92 -4.30 9.31
CA ARG A 60 -6.71 -3.11 10.15
C ARG A 60 -5.23 -2.94 10.52
N GLY A 61 -4.60 -4.04 10.97
CA GLY A 61 -3.17 -4.02 11.31
C GLY A 61 -2.29 -3.75 10.09
N GLU A 62 -2.64 -4.32 8.93
CA GLU A 62 -1.93 -4.09 7.69
C GLU A 62 -2.06 -2.65 7.17
N ILE A 63 -3.25 -2.04 7.32
CA ILE A 63 -3.45 -0.62 6.98
C ILE A 63 -2.58 0.29 7.86
N ASP A 64 -2.43 -0.03 9.15
CA ASP A 64 -1.56 0.73 10.06
C ASP A 64 -0.10 0.65 9.58
N LEU A 65 0.40 -0.54 9.23
CA LEU A 65 1.74 -0.72 8.65
C LEU A 65 1.92 0.00 7.31
N ILE A 66 0.92 -0.03 6.44
CA ILE A 66 0.94 0.70 5.16
C ILE A 66 1.00 2.21 5.41
N GLY A 67 0.28 2.70 6.41
CA GLY A 67 0.33 4.11 6.83
C GLY A 67 1.75 4.55 7.24
N ASP A 68 2.44 3.72 8.01
CA ASP A 68 3.84 3.96 8.40
C ASP A 68 4.78 3.94 7.17
N LEU A 69 4.62 2.99 6.26
CA LEU A 69 5.42 2.91 5.03
C LEU A 69 5.17 4.10 4.08
N LEU A 70 3.94 4.57 3.98
CA LEU A 70 3.61 5.80 3.24
C LEU A 70 4.31 7.02 3.85
N LYS A 71 4.36 7.10 5.18
CA LYS A 71 5.08 8.15 5.89
C LYS A 71 6.59 8.08 5.64
N GLU A 72 7.17 6.89 5.67
CA GLU A 72 8.60 6.68 5.36
C GLU A 72 8.94 7.12 3.94
N LEU A 73 8.10 6.77 2.96
CA LEU A 73 8.29 7.20 1.57
C LEU A 73 8.19 8.73 1.44
N GLN A 74 7.21 9.35 2.11
CA GLN A 74 7.09 10.82 2.12
C GLN A 74 8.32 11.49 2.73
N ILE A 75 8.83 10.97 3.86
CA ILE A 75 10.07 11.47 4.48
C ILE A 75 11.25 11.33 3.51
N SER A 76 11.39 10.20 2.82
CA SER A 76 12.46 10.00 1.85
C SER A 76 12.39 10.99 0.68
N LEU A 77 11.18 11.30 0.21
CA LEU A 77 10.97 12.31 -0.85
C LEU A 77 11.31 13.72 -0.37
N VAL A 78 10.92 14.07 0.86
CA VAL A 78 11.23 15.37 1.49
C VAL A 78 12.74 15.52 1.70
N ASP A 79 13.39 14.49 2.25
CA ASP A 79 14.87 14.50 2.47
C ASP A 79 15.63 14.77 1.16
N VAL A 80 15.22 14.09 0.08
CA VAL A 80 15.84 14.27 -1.25
C VAL A 80 15.52 15.65 -1.83
N ALA A 81 14.31 16.15 -1.63
CA ALA A 81 13.92 17.49 -2.05
C ALA A 81 14.74 18.58 -1.33
N GLU A 82 14.92 18.44 -0.02
CA GLU A 82 15.69 19.38 0.81
C GLU A 82 17.18 19.39 0.43
N GLN A 83 17.77 18.22 0.20
CA GLN A 83 19.17 18.10 -0.22
C GLN A 83 19.45 18.71 -1.61
N ASN A 84 18.43 18.93 -2.42
CA ASN A 84 18.54 19.41 -3.79
C ASN A 84 17.65 20.63 -4.06
N VAL A 85 17.47 21.51 -3.07
CA VAL A 85 16.57 22.67 -3.12
C VAL A 85 16.94 23.67 -4.22
N ASP A 86 18.23 23.83 -4.49
CA ASP A 86 18.76 24.77 -5.49
C ASP A 86 18.91 24.16 -6.88
N VAL A 87 18.61 22.86 -7.05
CA VAL A 87 18.75 22.20 -8.34
C VAL A 87 17.56 22.55 -9.24
N ILE A 88 17.86 23.08 -10.42
CA ILE A 88 16.86 23.45 -11.43
C ILE A 88 16.86 22.39 -12.53
N LEU A 89 15.65 21.96 -12.92
CA LEU A 89 15.44 21.06 -14.06
C LEU A 89 14.38 21.63 -15.00
N PRO A 90 14.32 21.18 -16.26
CA PRO A 90 13.23 21.55 -17.14
C PRO A 90 11.93 20.89 -16.66
N GLY A 91 10.88 21.68 -16.44
CA GLY A 91 9.53 21.16 -16.29
C GLY A 91 8.96 20.80 -17.66
N PHE A 92 8.17 19.72 -17.69
CA PHE A 92 7.63 19.19 -18.93
C PHE A 92 6.10 19.22 -18.96
N THR A 93 5.55 19.58 -20.12
CA THR A 93 4.18 19.27 -20.50
C THR A 93 4.21 18.56 -21.86
N HIS A 94 3.43 17.51 -22.06
CA HIS A 94 3.48 16.70 -23.28
C HIS A 94 4.88 16.14 -23.61
N LEU A 95 5.73 15.92 -22.57
CA LEU A 95 7.16 15.61 -22.69
C LEU A 95 7.97 16.66 -23.49
N GLN A 96 7.42 17.88 -23.67
CA GLN A 96 8.12 19.02 -24.22
C GLN A 96 8.57 19.94 -23.07
N VAL A 97 9.76 20.53 -23.20
CA VAL A 97 10.26 21.50 -22.23
C VAL A 97 9.30 22.70 -22.16
N ALA A 98 8.82 23.00 -20.98
CA ALA A 98 7.90 24.10 -20.72
C ALA A 98 8.62 25.22 -19.95
N GLN A 99 8.70 25.12 -18.62
CA GLN A 99 9.30 26.13 -17.76
C GLN A 99 10.29 25.45 -16.80
N PRO A 100 11.35 26.14 -16.35
CA PRO A 100 12.23 25.61 -15.31
C PRO A 100 11.45 25.45 -13.99
N VAL A 101 11.73 24.36 -13.27
CA VAL A 101 11.23 24.12 -11.93
C VAL A 101 12.36 23.65 -11.03
N SER A 102 12.27 23.84 -9.72
CA SER A 102 13.23 23.21 -8.83
C SER A 102 12.94 21.72 -8.67
N PHE A 103 13.99 20.91 -8.57
CA PHE A 103 13.87 19.47 -8.33
C PHE A 103 13.10 19.19 -7.04
N GLY A 104 13.35 19.96 -5.98
CA GLY A 104 12.64 19.85 -4.73
C GLY A 104 11.13 20.04 -4.89
N HIS A 105 10.70 21.09 -5.64
CA HIS A 105 9.28 21.34 -5.91
C HIS A 105 8.63 20.16 -6.67
N HIS A 106 9.33 19.59 -7.63
CA HIS A 106 8.86 18.40 -8.38
C HIS A 106 8.67 17.19 -7.46
N MET A 107 9.64 16.90 -6.60
CA MET A 107 9.54 15.77 -5.66
C MET A 107 8.40 15.97 -4.64
N LEU A 108 8.16 17.20 -4.20
CA LEU A 108 7.05 17.52 -3.29
C LEU A 108 5.67 17.31 -3.92
N ALA A 109 5.55 17.31 -5.25
CA ALA A 109 4.30 16.94 -5.90
C ALA A 109 3.90 15.49 -5.60
N TYR A 110 4.88 14.58 -5.50
CA TYR A 110 4.64 13.19 -5.09
C TYR A 110 4.32 13.07 -3.60
N VAL A 111 4.91 13.90 -2.75
CA VAL A 111 4.53 13.98 -1.33
C VAL A 111 3.04 14.31 -1.20
N GLU A 112 2.53 15.26 -1.97
CA GLU A 112 1.10 15.60 -1.98
C GLU A 112 0.20 14.45 -2.48
N MET A 113 0.69 13.63 -3.42
CA MET A 113 -0.05 12.44 -3.86
C MET A 113 -0.13 11.39 -2.75
N PHE A 114 1.01 11.03 -2.13
CA PHE A 114 1.06 10.04 -1.06
C PHE A 114 0.41 10.51 0.24
N LYS A 115 0.35 11.81 0.50
CA LYS A 115 -0.44 12.38 1.60
C LYS A 115 -1.93 12.06 1.43
N ARG A 116 -2.48 12.30 0.23
CA ARG A 116 -3.87 11.93 -0.08
C ARG A 116 -4.12 10.42 -0.01
N ASP A 117 -3.09 9.58 -0.33
CA ASP A 117 -3.20 8.14 -0.18
C ASP A 117 -3.24 7.72 1.29
N ALA A 118 -2.44 8.34 2.14
CA ALA A 118 -2.48 8.11 3.59
C ALA A 118 -3.85 8.50 4.20
N GLU A 119 -4.43 9.61 3.76
CA GLU A 119 -5.79 10.03 4.16
C GLU A 119 -6.85 9.00 3.74
N ARG A 120 -6.77 8.46 2.50
CA ARG A 120 -7.65 7.38 2.04
C ARG A 120 -7.51 6.12 2.89
N MET A 121 -6.28 5.71 3.19
CA MET A 121 -6.03 4.54 4.05
C MET A 121 -6.62 4.73 5.45
N ALA A 122 -6.52 5.93 6.03
CA ALA A 122 -7.16 6.25 7.31
C ALA A 122 -8.69 6.14 7.24
N ASP A 123 -9.30 6.58 6.14
CA ASP A 123 -10.74 6.45 5.92
C ASP A 123 -11.19 4.98 5.76
N VAL A 124 -10.45 4.19 5.00
CA VAL A 124 -10.68 2.74 4.87
C VAL A 124 -10.57 2.06 6.22
N ARG A 125 -9.53 2.38 7.00
CA ARG A 125 -9.32 1.84 8.33
C ARG A 125 -10.53 2.05 9.24
N ARG A 126 -11.10 3.26 9.26
CA ARG A 126 -12.29 3.58 10.07
C ARG A 126 -13.47 2.69 9.70
N ARG A 127 -13.74 2.46 8.40
CA ARG A 127 -14.85 1.60 7.94
C ARG A 127 -14.57 0.10 8.13
N THR A 128 -13.32 -0.32 8.12
CA THR A 128 -12.91 -1.70 8.46
C THR A 128 -13.10 -1.99 9.95
N HIS A 129 -13.10 -0.98 10.80
CA HIS A 129 -12.97 -1.06 12.25
C HIS A 129 -14.30 -1.29 13.01
N VAL A 130 -15.21 -2.11 12.44
CA VAL A 130 -16.52 -2.45 13.00
C VAL A 130 -16.65 -3.97 13.13
N LEU A 131 -17.15 -4.45 14.28
CA LEU A 131 -17.20 -5.85 14.67
C LEU A 131 -18.37 -6.62 14.05
N PRO A 132 -18.15 -7.65 13.21
CA PRO A 132 -19.20 -8.57 12.76
C PRO A 132 -19.54 -9.65 13.78
N LEU A 133 -18.60 -10.05 14.65
CA LEU A 133 -18.76 -11.19 15.56
C LEU A 133 -20.01 -11.07 16.45
N GLY A 134 -20.72 -12.19 16.59
CA GLY A 134 -22.03 -12.27 17.24
C GLY A 134 -23.21 -12.23 16.26
N SER A 135 -22.93 -12.08 14.94
CA SER A 135 -23.92 -12.25 13.87
C SER A 135 -24.19 -13.72 13.55
N ALA A 136 -23.37 -14.62 14.07
CA ALA A 136 -23.39 -16.06 13.82
C ALA A 136 -23.39 -16.37 12.31
N ALA A 137 -24.20 -17.34 11.85
CA ALA A 137 -24.25 -17.68 10.42
C ALA A 137 -24.84 -16.52 9.58
N LEU A 138 -25.91 -15.87 10.07
CA LEU A 138 -26.61 -14.75 9.41
C LEU A 138 -27.66 -14.04 10.29
N ALA A 139 -28.26 -14.74 11.27
CA ALA A 139 -29.42 -14.25 12.00
C ALA A 139 -29.15 -13.91 13.47
N GLY A 140 -27.86 -13.84 13.86
CA GLY A 140 -27.51 -13.69 15.24
C GLY A 140 -27.64 -15.01 16.01
N THR A 141 -27.71 -14.91 17.35
CA THR A 141 -27.77 -16.04 18.25
C THR A 141 -28.72 -15.78 19.40
N THR A 142 -29.30 -16.82 19.99
CA THR A 142 -30.14 -16.74 21.18
C THR A 142 -29.32 -16.64 22.48
N TYR A 143 -27.99 -16.84 22.41
CA TYR A 143 -27.12 -16.67 23.55
C TYR A 143 -26.96 -15.19 23.91
N PRO A 144 -26.91 -14.84 25.19
CA PRO A 144 -26.76 -13.46 25.64
C PRO A 144 -25.30 -12.99 25.49
N LEU A 145 -24.86 -12.75 24.25
CA LEU A 145 -23.52 -12.28 23.98
C LEU A 145 -23.41 -10.77 24.21
N ASP A 146 -22.38 -10.36 24.94
CA ASP A 146 -22.02 -8.95 25.07
C ASP A 146 -21.09 -8.52 23.93
N ARG A 147 -21.67 -8.22 22.76
CA ARG A 147 -20.94 -7.81 21.55
C ARG A 147 -20.16 -6.52 21.76
N GLU A 148 -20.69 -5.58 22.52
CA GLU A 148 -20.01 -4.32 22.82
C GLU A 148 -18.74 -4.53 23.65
N ARG A 149 -18.78 -5.45 24.63
CA ARG A 149 -17.60 -5.85 25.38
C ARG A 149 -16.55 -6.48 24.48
N VAL A 150 -16.97 -7.36 23.57
CA VAL A 150 -16.06 -7.99 22.59
C VAL A 150 -15.44 -6.94 21.69
N ALA A 151 -16.22 -6.00 21.16
CA ALA A 151 -15.73 -4.90 20.35
C ALA A 151 -14.65 -4.09 21.09
N ARG A 152 -14.93 -3.67 22.35
CA ARG A 152 -13.94 -2.96 23.18
C ARG A 152 -12.68 -3.79 23.44
N THR A 153 -12.83 -5.09 23.69
CA THR A 153 -11.67 -5.98 23.96
C THR A 153 -10.78 -6.13 22.73
N LEU A 154 -11.36 -6.18 21.53
CA LEU A 154 -10.65 -6.26 20.24
C LEU A 154 -10.23 -4.87 19.73
N GLY A 155 -10.54 -3.82 20.46
CA GLY A 155 -10.26 -2.43 20.07
C GLY A 155 -11.05 -1.99 18.83
N MET A 156 -12.23 -2.53 18.57
CA MET A 156 -13.14 -2.09 17.50
C MET A 156 -13.96 -0.87 17.93
N GLU A 157 -14.32 0.02 16.99
CA GLU A 157 -15.10 1.24 17.29
C GLU A 157 -16.57 0.96 17.62
N GLY A 158 -17.09 -0.18 17.17
CA GLY A 158 -18.48 -0.55 17.39
C GLY A 158 -18.81 -1.91 16.83
N VAL A 159 -20.11 -2.24 16.79
CA VAL A 159 -20.64 -3.49 16.29
C VAL A 159 -21.46 -3.27 15.00
N CYS A 160 -21.42 -4.21 14.07
CA CYS A 160 -22.29 -4.21 12.90
C CYS A 160 -23.76 -4.28 13.34
N GLN A 161 -24.60 -3.44 12.75
CA GLN A 161 -25.99 -3.27 13.18
C GLN A 161 -26.95 -4.31 12.58
N ASN A 162 -26.63 -4.85 11.41
CA ASN A 162 -27.42 -5.89 10.75
C ASN A 162 -26.59 -7.16 10.60
N SER A 163 -27.10 -8.28 11.10
CA SER A 163 -26.35 -9.56 11.13
C SER A 163 -26.19 -10.20 9.74
N LEU A 164 -27.14 -9.96 8.82
CA LEU A 164 -27.05 -10.45 7.44
C LEU A 164 -25.95 -9.73 6.68
N ASP A 165 -25.92 -8.41 6.80
CA ASP A 165 -24.90 -7.54 6.21
C ASP A 165 -23.52 -7.84 6.80
N ALA A 166 -23.41 -7.99 8.11
CA ALA A 166 -22.17 -8.20 8.84
C ALA A 166 -21.34 -9.39 8.34
N VAL A 167 -21.99 -10.48 7.93
CA VAL A 167 -21.32 -11.69 7.41
C VAL A 167 -21.17 -11.67 5.88
N SER A 168 -21.90 -10.81 5.19
CA SER A 168 -21.92 -10.66 3.73
C SER A 168 -20.94 -9.60 3.24
N ASP A 169 -20.79 -8.51 3.98
CA ASP A 169 -20.03 -7.33 3.58
C ASP A 169 -18.56 -7.65 3.25
N ARG A 170 -18.15 -7.15 2.09
CA ARG A 170 -16.76 -7.14 1.60
C ARG A 170 -16.36 -5.75 1.09
N ASP A 171 -17.18 -4.72 1.35
CA ASP A 171 -16.89 -3.35 0.92
C ASP A 171 -15.54 -2.87 1.45
N PHE A 172 -15.20 -3.24 2.69
CA PHE A 172 -13.92 -2.91 3.29
C PHE A 172 -12.72 -3.46 2.49
N ALA A 173 -12.84 -4.64 1.88
CA ALA A 173 -11.79 -5.24 1.04
C ALA A 173 -11.72 -4.57 -0.32
N ILE A 174 -12.86 -4.27 -0.93
CA ILE A 174 -12.97 -3.55 -2.21
C ILE A 174 -12.43 -2.13 -2.04
N GLU A 175 -12.83 -1.43 -0.98
CA GLU A 175 -12.40 -0.05 -0.71
C GLU A 175 -10.90 0.02 -0.44
N PHE A 176 -10.35 -0.91 0.35
CA PHE A 176 -8.92 -1.02 0.55
C PHE A 176 -8.19 -1.22 -0.78
N THR A 177 -8.63 -2.18 -1.59
CA THR A 177 -7.99 -2.48 -2.88
C THR A 177 -8.13 -1.31 -3.87
N ALA A 178 -9.22 -0.55 -3.81
CA ALA A 178 -9.38 0.68 -4.60
C ALA A 178 -8.39 1.78 -4.16
N ALA A 179 -8.24 2.00 -2.86
CA ALA A 179 -7.25 2.94 -2.32
C ALA A 179 -5.81 2.50 -2.67
N ALA A 180 -5.51 1.20 -2.53
CA ALA A 180 -4.24 0.60 -2.92
C ALA A 180 -3.97 0.75 -4.42
N SER A 181 -4.98 0.54 -5.28
CA SER A 181 -4.86 0.75 -6.72
C SER A 181 -4.47 2.19 -7.07
N LEU A 182 -5.10 3.17 -6.43
CA LEU A 182 -4.77 4.58 -6.64
C LEU A 182 -3.36 4.93 -6.15
N CYS A 183 -2.96 4.40 -5.01
CA CYS A 183 -1.58 4.54 -4.51
C CYS A 183 -0.57 3.95 -5.50
N MET A 184 -0.83 2.75 -6.03
CA MET A 184 0.02 2.13 -7.04
C MET A 184 0.07 2.92 -8.36
N VAL A 185 -1.01 3.64 -8.74
CA VAL A 185 -0.97 4.58 -9.87
C VAL A 185 -0.01 5.73 -9.59
N HIS A 186 0.02 6.28 -8.37
CA HIS A 186 0.99 7.32 -8.00
C HIS A 186 2.43 6.79 -8.02
N VAL A 187 2.65 5.58 -7.50
CA VAL A 187 3.96 4.88 -7.59
C VAL A 187 4.35 4.66 -9.06
N SER A 188 3.42 4.23 -9.92
CA SER A 188 3.66 4.03 -11.34
C SER A 188 4.08 5.32 -12.05
N ARG A 189 3.47 6.45 -11.71
CA ARG A 189 3.84 7.77 -12.25
C ARG A 189 5.26 8.17 -11.82
N LEU A 190 5.58 8.02 -10.55
CA LEU A 190 6.95 8.26 -10.05
C LEU A 190 7.94 7.32 -10.74
N SER A 191 7.58 6.05 -10.90
CA SER A 191 8.41 5.06 -11.61
C SER A 191 8.75 5.51 -13.02
N GLU A 192 7.76 5.98 -13.78
CA GLU A 192 7.94 6.43 -15.15
C GLU A 192 8.94 7.59 -15.24
N GLU A 193 8.82 8.58 -14.33
CA GLU A 193 9.76 9.71 -14.32
C GLU A 193 11.17 9.26 -13.93
N LEU A 194 11.34 8.39 -12.94
CA LEU A 194 12.65 7.86 -12.56
C LEU A 194 13.30 7.07 -13.70
N ILE A 195 12.52 6.30 -14.48
CA ILE A 195 12.98 5.57 -15.66
C ILE A 195 13.47 6.55 -16.74
N ILE A 196 12.65 7.56 -17.05
CA ILE A 196 12.99 8.59 -18.02
C ILE A 196 14.27 9.34 -17.58
N TRP A 197 14.32 9.79 -16.33
CA TRP A 197 15.44 10.56 -15.80
C TRP A 197 16.74 9.76 -15.70
N MET A 198 16.65 8.45 -15.46
CA MET A 198 17.85 7.58 -15.44
C MET A 198 18.33 7.24 -16.84
N SER A 199 17.51 7.36 -17.88
CA SER A 199 17.88 7.02 -19.25
C SER A 199 19.07 7.84 -19.74
N GLN A 200 19.86 7.28 -20.67
CA GLN A 200 21.04 7.95 -21.23
C GLN A 200 20.71 9.28 -21.94
N ASN A 201 19.48 9.42 -22.44
CA ASN A 201 19.02 10.64 -23.12
C ASN A 201 18.81 11.81 -22.14
N PHE A 202 18.46 11.52 -20.89
CA PHE A 202 18.24 12.51 -19.84
C PHE A 202 19.44 12.58 -18.88
N GLY A 203 19.82 11.47 -18.27
CA GLY A 203 20.96 11.40 -17.35
C GLY A 203 20.80 12.29 -16.12
N PHE A 204 19.57 12.57 -15.70
CA PHE A 204 19.25 13.49 -14.60
C PHE A 204 19.49 12.88 -13.23
N ILE A 205 19.34 11.55 -13.12
CA ILE A 205 19.56 10.81 -11.88
C ILE A 205 20.33 9.53 -12.13
N LYS A 206 20.89 9.00 -11.02
CA LYS A 206 21.35 7.62 -10.94
C LYS A 206 20.60 6.91 -9.82
N ILE A 207 20.17 5.69 -10.08
CA ILE A 207 19.63 4.76 -9.09
C ILE A 207 20.79 3.88 -8.63
N ALA A 208 20.89 3.62 -7.32
CA ALA A 208 21.96 2.81 -6.76
C ALA A 208 21.94 1.37 -7.32
N ASP A 209 23.12 0.77 -7.46
CA ASP A 209 23.32 -0.52 -8.11
C ASP A 209 22.47 -1.65 -7.53
N ARG A 210 22.16 -1.62 -6.25
CA ARG A 210 21.30 -2.63 -5.59
C ARG A 210 19.84 -2.61 -6.06
N PHE A 211 19.39 -1.57 -6.72
CA PHE A 211 18.03 -1.41 -7.28
C PHE A 211 18.01 -1.47 -8.81
N THR A 212 19.14 -1.83 -9.42
CA THR A 212 19.30 -1.93 -10.87
C THR A 212 19.92 -3.25 -11.23
N THR A 213 19.72 -3.73 -12.46
CA THR A 213 20.44 -4.87 -12.99
C THR A 213 21.37 -4.46 -14.12
N GLY A 214 22.49 -5.15 -14.22
CA GLY A 214 23.39 -5.04 -15.36
C GLY A 214 22.95 -5.96 -16.51
N SER A 215 23.55 -5.77 -17.68
CA SER A 215 23.43 -6.69 -18.79
C SER A 215 24.59 -7.68 -18.80
N SER A 216 24.33 -8.95 -19.05
CA SER A 216 25.38 -9.98 -19.21
C SER A 216 26.25 -9.77 -20.46
N ILE A 217 25.76 -9.01 -21.44
CA ILE A 217 26.43 -8.77 -22.73
C ILE A 217 26.97 -7.35 -22.82
N MET A 218 26.31 -6.39 -22.17
CA MET A 218 26.63 -4.96 -22.23
C MET A 218 27.02 -4.44 -20.83
N PRO A 219 28.30 -4.47 -20.41
CA PRO A 219 28.70 -4.16 -19.05
C PRO A 219 28.41 -2.71 -18.63
N GLN A 220 28.25 -1.78 -19.57
CA GLN A 220 27.91 -0.38 -19.33
C GLN A 220 26.39 -0.17 -19.08
N LYS A 221 25.54 -1.17 -19.36
CA LYS A 221 24.07 -1.02 -19.29
C LYS A 221 23.58 -1.26 -17.87
N LYS A 222 22.79 -0.33 -17.36
CA LYS A 222 22.05 -0.43 -16.08
C LYS A 222 20.57 -0.27 -16.35
N ASN A 223 19.77 -1.23 -15.87
CA ASN A 223 18.33 -1.26 -16.08
C ASN A 223 17.63 -0.78 -14.80
N PRO A 224 16.60 0.06 -14.88
CA PRO A 224 15.83 0.53 -13.73
C PRO A 224 14.76 -0.48 -13.31
N ASP A 225 15.17 -1.71 -12.90
CA ASP A 225 14.23 -2.82 -12.70
C ASP A 225 13.19 -2.55 -11.61
N VAL A 226 13.58 -1.92 -10.50
CA VAL A 226 12.63 -1.65 -9.41
C VAL A 226 11.49 -0.73 -9.86
N PRO A 227 11.74 0.42 -10.49
CA PRO A 227 10.65 1.24 -11.07
C PRO A 227 9.82 0.50 -12.12
N GLU A 228 10.45 -0.27 -13.02
CA GLU A 228 9.74 -1.02 -14.05
C GLU A 228 8.82 -2.08 -13.46
N LEU A 229 9.29 -2.85 -12.48
CA LEU A 229 8.50 -3.85 -11.79
C LEU A 229 7.34 -3.23 -11.01
N ALA A 230 7.56 -2.11 -10.32
CA ALA A 230 6.49 -1.40 -9.60
C ALA A 230 5.40 -0.89 -10.55
N ARG A 231 5.81 -0.31 -11.69
CA ARG A 231 4.88 0.08 -12.76
C ARG A 231 4.06 -1.11 -13.25
N GLY A 232 4.70 -2.27 -13.48
CA GLY A 232 4.02 -3.51 -13.87
C GLY A 232 3.06 -4.04 -12.81
N LYS A 233 3.46 -4.02 -11.52
CA LYS A 233 2.63 -4.47 -10.39
C LYS A 233 1.36 -3.63 -10.18
N THR A 234 1.31 -2.42 -10.67
CA THR A 234 0.10 -1.59 -10.66
C THR A 234 -1.07 -2.30 -11.36
N GLY A 235 -0.82 -2.93 -12.52
CA GLY A 235 -1.84 -3.71 -13.22
C GLY A 235 -2.35 -4.91 -12.43
N ARG A 236 -1.48 -5.56 -11.64
CA ARG A 236 -1.84 -6.67 -10.75
C ARG A 236 -2.84 -6.21 -9.68
N VAL A 237 -2.56 -5.12 -8.98
CA VAL A 237 -3.44 -4.58 -7.93
C VAL A 237 -4.78 -4.11 -8.49
N VAL A 238 -4.78 -3.44 -9.65
CA VAL A 238 -6.03 -3.07 -10.37
C VAL A 238 -6.83 -4.32 -10.78
N GLY A 239 -6.14 -5.38 -11.21
CA GLY A 239 -6.79 -6.66 -11.52
C GLY A 239 -7.50 -7.26 -10.30
N HIS A 240 -6.90 -7.19 -9.11
CA HIS A 240 -7.52 -7.63 -7.86
C HIS A 240 -8.76 -6.83 -7.49
N LEU A 241 -8.73 -5.50 -7.68
CA LEU A 241 -9.91 -4.66 -7.48
C LEU A 241 -11.07 -5.11 -8.39
N MET A 242 -10.80 -5.32 -9.66
CA MET A 242 -11.82 -5.78 -10.62
C MET A 242 -12.34 -7.17 -10.26
N GLY A 243 -11.45 -8.07 -9.79
CA GLY A 243 -11.82 -9.39 -9.30
C GLY A 243 -12.78 -9.32 -8.13
N LEU A 244 -12.47 -8.52 -7.09
CA LEU A 244 -13.30 -8.36 -5.89
C LEU A 244 -14.67 -7.73 -6.19
N ILE A 245 -14.72 -6.71 -7.05
CA ILE A 245 -16.01 -6.11 -7.50
C ILE A 245 -16.85 -7.16 -8.24
N THR A 246 -16.22 -7.94 -9.11
CA THR A 246 -16.90 -8.98 -9.89
C THR A 246 -17.38 -10.12 -8.99
N LEU A 247 -16.61 -10.49 -7.99
CA LEU A 247 -16.95 -11.50 -6.98
C LEU A 247 -18.26 -11.12 -6.26
N MET A 248 -18.35 -9.89 -5.79
CA MET A 248 -19.53 -9.45 -5.01
C MET A 248 -20.75 -9.16 -5.87
N LYS A 249 -20.57 -8.92 -7.18
CA LYS A 249 -21.67 -8.64 -8.09
C LYS A 249 -22.65 -9.81 -8.18
N GLY A 250 -23.88 -9.58 -7.80
CA GLY A 250 -24.97 -10.55 -7.96
C GLY A 250 -25.03 -11.66 -6.91
N GLN A 251 -24.20 -11.63 -5.85
CA GLN A 251 -24.32 -12.55 -4.72
C GLN A 251 -25.57 -12.23 -3.90
N PRO A 252 -26.41 -13.23 -3.56
CA PRO A 252 -27.46 -13.04 -2.57
C PRO A 252 -26.90 -13.00 -1.15
N LEU A 253 -27.63 -12.41 -0.23
CA LEU A 253 -27.34 -12.52 1.20
C LEU A 253 -27.46 -13.99 1.69
N ALA A 254 -26.69 -14.44 2.68
CA ALA A 254 -25.69 -13.64 3.37
C ALA A 254 -24.25 -14.09 3.01
N TYR A 255 -23.99 -15.37 2.92
CA TYR A 255 -22.70 -15.98 2.62
C TYR A 255 -22.83 -17.04 1.52
N ASN A 256 -21.90 -16.99 0.57
CA ASN A 256 -21.74 -18.00 -0.48
C ASN A 256 -20.25 -18.43 -0.51
N LYS A 257 -20.00 -19.64 -1.04
CA LYS A 257 -18.62 -20.16 -1.18
C LYS A 257 -17.71 -19.26 -2.03
N ASP A 258 -18.30 -18.47 -2.92
CA ASP A 258 -17.63 -17.42 -3.70
C ASP A 258 -16.74 -16.54 -2.82
N ASN A 259 -17.18 -16.23 -1.60
CA ASN A 259 -16.41 -15.42 -0.63
C ASN A 259 -15.11 -16.07 -0.14
N GLN A 260 -14.77 -17.28 -0.56
CA GLN A 260 -13.41 -17.81 -0.38
C GLN A 260 -12.39 -17.16 -1.30
N GLU A 261 -12.83 -16.68 -2.46
CA GLU A 261 -11.99 -15.98 -3.44
C GLU A 261 -11.67 -14.51 -3.07
N ASP A 262 -12.17 -14.01 -1.94
CA ASP A 262 -11.89 -12.64 -1.48
C ASP A 262 -10.47 -12.48 -0.87
N LYS A 263 -9.90 -13.55 -0.34
CA LYS A 263 -8.69 -13.50 0.50
C LYS A 263 -7.42 -13.39 -0.31
N GLU A 264 -7.24 -14.25 -1.32
CA GLU A 264 -6.01 -14.25 -2.13
C GLU A 264 -5.75 -12.89 -2.78
N PRO A 265 -6.71 -12.26 -3.49
CA PRO A 265 -6.48 -10.95 -4.08
C PRO A 265 -6.27 -9.84 -3.03
N LEU A 266 -6.92 -9.93 -1.87
CA LEU A 266 -6.74 -8.98 -0.78
C LEU A 266 -5.34 -9.10 -0.17
N PHE A 267 -4.91 -10.32 0.18
CA PHE A 267 -3.61 -10.58 0.77
C PHE A 267 -2.47 -10.21 -0.18
N ASP A 268 -2.57 -10.61 -1.44
CA ASP A 268 -1.60 -10.26 -2.46
C ASP A 268 -1.51 -8.75 -2.72
N THR A 269 -2.63 -8.04 -2.65
CA THR A 269 -2.65 -6.57 -2.74
C THR A 269 -1.89 -5.94 -1.58
N VAL A 270 -2.12 -6.40 -0.34
CA VAL A 270 -1.43 -5.91 0.86
C VAL A 270 0.07 -6.14 0.73
N ASP A 271 0.50 -7.35 0.40
CA ASP A 271 1.93 -7.68 0.29
C ASP A 271 2.59 -6.90 -0.84
N THR A 272 1.95 -6.83 -2.00
CA THR A 272 2.45 -6.06 -3.15
C THR A 272 2.62 -4.58 -2.80
N LEU A 273 1.66 -3.98 -2.11
CA LEU A 273 1.72 -2.57 -1.74
C LEU A 273 2.81 -2.31 -0.70
N LYS A 274 2.88 -3.11 0.38
CA LYS A 274 3.90 -2.98 1.44
C LYS A 274 5.31 -3.07 0.87
N ASP A 275 5.58 -4.11 0.07
CA ASP A 275 6.90 -4.33 -0.51
C ASP A 275 7.26 -3.20 -1.49
N THR A 276 6.30 -2.72 -2.26
CA THR A 276 6.53 -1.60 -3.18
C THR A 276 6.84 -0.31 -2.42
N LEU A 277 6.09 0.04 -1.40
CA LEU A 277 6.34 1.25 -0.61
C LEU A 277 7.70 1.21 0.09
N ARG A 278 8.03 0.07 0.69
CA ARG A 278 9.33 -0.13 1.38
C ARG A 278 10.49 0.05 0.41
N ILE A 279 10.47 -0.65 -0.72
CA ILE A 279 11.56 -0.58 -1.68
C ILE A 279 11.70 0.83 -2.29
N PHE A 280 10.58 1.56 -2.48
CA PHE A 280 10.61 2.93 -2.97
C PHE A 280 11.18 3.90 -1.95
N ALA A 281 10.82 3.78 -0.68
CA ALA A 281 11.41 4.61 0.38
C ALA A 281 12.94 4.45 0.43
N GLU A 282 13.42 3.19 0.35
CA GLU A 282 14.86 2.90 0.33
C GLU A 282 15.54 3.33 -0.98
N MET A 283 14.91 3.13 -2.12
CA MET A 283 15.48 3.50 -3.42
C MET A 283 15.60 5.01 -3.57
N VAL A 284 14.63 5.77 -3.09
CA VAL A 284 14.63 7.23 -3.16
C VAL A 284 15.56 7.83 -2.11
N GLY A 285 15.35 7.51 -0.84
CA GLY A 285 16.01 8.16 0.28
C GLY A 285 17.29 7.48 0.78
N GLY A 286 17.57 6.27 0.32
CA GLY A 286 18.65 5.44 0.85
C GLY A 286 18.26 4.63 2.08
N GLN A 287 19.14 3.69 2.46
CA GLN A 287 19.02 2.90 3.68
C GLN A 287 19.84 3.51 4.80
N LEU A 288 19.32 3.43 6.03
CA LEU A 288 20.07 3.83 7.20
C LEU A 288 21.30 2.90 7.36
N ASN A 289 22.49 3.48 7.30
CA ASN A 289 23.71 2.79 7.63
C ASN A 289 23.89 2.80 9.16
N PRO A 290 23.82 1.64 9.86
CA PRO A 290 23.91 1.61 11.32
C PRO A 290 25.26 2.12 11.87
N ALA A 291 26.32 2.04 11.08
CA ALA A 291 27.66 2.47 11.48
C ALA A 291 27.82 3.99 11.42
N THR A 292 27.16 4.66 10.48
CA THR A 292 27.29 6.11 10.27
C THR A 292 26.09 6.90 10.77
N GLY A 293 24.95 6.23 11.01
CA GLY A 293 23.66 6.86 11.32
C GLY A 293 23.06 7.68 10.17
N LYS A 294 23.61 7.56 8.96
CA LYS A 294 23.15 8.30 7.77
C LYS A 294 22.45 7.37 6.78
N LYS A 295 21.50 7.91 6.02
CA LYS A 295 20.93 7.20 4.86
C LYS A 295 21.93 7.23 3.69
N GLU A 296 22.17 6.10 3.07
CA GLU A 296 23.14 5.92 1.97
C GLU A 296 22.50 5.08 0.84
N GLY A 297 22.95 5.32 -0.40
CA GLY A 297 22.55 4.53 -1.56
C GLY A 297 21.13 4.78 -2.07
N GLY A 298 20.59 5.97 -1.86
CA GLY A 298 19.39 6.47 -2.53
C GLY A 298 19.68 6.92 -3.97
N ILE A 299 18.72 7.63 -4.57
CA ILE A 299 18.94 8.27 -5.89
C ILE A 299 20.02 9.36 -5.77
N THR A 300 20.84 9.47 -6.81
CA THR A 300 21.83 10.56 -6.91
C THR A 300 21.40 11.51 -8.03
N VAL A 301 21.32 12.81 -7.70
CA VAL A 301 20.90 13.85 -8.64
C VAL A 301 22.10 14.37 -9.42
N ASN A 302 21.93 14.53 -10.74
CA ASN A 302 22.92 15.11 -11.65
C ASN A 302 22.51 16.55 -11.99
N ALA A 303 22.73 17.47 -11.05
CA ALA A 303 22.39 18.88 -11.18
C ALA A 303 22.94 19.53 -12.49
N PRO A 304 24.22 19.31 -12.88
CA PRO A 304 24.71 19.89 -14.14
C PRO A 304 23.93 19.47 -15.38
N ALA A 305 23.50 18.17 -15.46
CA ALA A 305 22.70 17.71 -16.60
C ALA A 305 21.30 18.33 -16.62
N MET A 306 20.68 18.47 -15.46
CA MET A 306 19.39 19.11 -15.30
C MET A 306 19.42 20.61 -15.68
N GLU A 307 20.39 21.35 -15.16
CA GLU A 307 20.58 22.78 -15.47
C GLU A 307 20.84 22.99 -16.97
N GLN A 308 21.74 22.18 -17.56
CA GLN A 308 22.01 22.26 -18.99
C GLN A 308 20.77 22.00 -19.83
N ALA A 309 19.93 21.05 -19.42
CA ALA A 309 18.68 20.77 -20.09
C ALA A 309 17.65 21.89 -19.94
N ALA A 310 17.60 22.55 -18.77
CA ALA A 310 16.72 23.69 -18.50
C ALA A 310 17.08 24.94 -19.33
N LEU A 311 18.33 25.06 -19.75
CA LEU A 311 18.76 26.15 -20.63
C LEU A 311 18.42 25.93 -22.09
N LYS A 312 18.01 24.71 -22.48
CA LYS A 312 17.60 24.39 -23.85
C LYS A 312 16.12 24.73 -24.08
N GLY A 313 15.73 24.90 -25.35
CA GLY A 313 14.33 24.98 -25.73
C GLY A 313 13.64 26.29 -25.36
N TYR A 314 14.38 27.34 -25.07
CA TYR A 314 13.80 28.64 -24.70
C TYR A 314 12.84 28.60 -23.51
N ALA A 315 13.14 27.77 -22.50
CA ALA A 315 12.28 27.54 -21.35
C ALA A 315 11.94 28.82 -20.55
N THR A 316 12.75 29.89 -20.66
CA THR A 316 12.54 31.20 -20.03
C THR A 316 11.87 32.22 -20.96
N ALA A 317 11.38 31.84 -22.15
CA ALA A 317 10.76 32.77 -23.10
C ALA A 317 9.53 33.45 -22.51
N THR A 318 8.74 32.73 -21.69
CA THR A 318 7.57 33.30 -21.00
C THR A 318 7.99 34.39 -19.99
N ASP A 319 9.08 34.19 -19.26
CA ASP A 319 9.60 35.18 -18.29
C ASP A 319 10.00 36.48 -18.98
N LEU A 320 10.59 36.39 -20.19
CA LEU A 320 10.90 37.56 -21.02
C LEU A 320 9.63 38.28 -21.47
N ALA A 321 8.62 37.51 -21.93
CA ALA A 321 7.34 38.08 -22.32
C ALA A 321 6.66 38.78 -21.14
N ASP A 322 6.61 38.19 -19.97
CA ASP A 322 6.06 38.76 -18.74
C ASP A 322 6.82 40.02 -18.29
N TYR A 323 8.15 40.02 -18.42
CA TYR A 323 8.96 41.19 -18.15
C TYR A 323 8.58 42.36 -19.08
N LEU A 324 8.39 42.09 -20.36
CA LEU A 324 7.98 43.10 -21.33
C LEU A 324 6.57 43.64 -21.07
N VAL A 325 5.64 42.75 -20.65
CA VAL A 325 4.29 43.18 -20.23
C VAL A 325 4.34 44.13 -19.04
N LYS A 326 5.19 43.82 -18.03
CA LYS A 326 5.42 44.72 -16.89
C LYS A 326 6.02 46.08 -17.30
N LYS A 327 6.61 46.18 -18.49
CA LYS A 327 7.11 47.43 -19.11
C LYS A 327 6.09 48.10 -20.01
N GLY A 328 4.86 47.63 -20.09
CA GLY A 328 3.76 48.23 -20.85
C GLY A 328 3.60 47.72 -22.28
N LEU A 329 4.31 46.67 -22.68
CA LEU A 329 4.10 46.03 -23.98
C LEU A 329 2.97 44.96 -23.86
N PRO A 330 2.14 44.77 -24.89
CA PRO A 330 1.17 43.69 -24.90
C PRO A 330 1.89 42.30 -24.90
N PHE A 331 1.24 41.29 -24.33
CA PHE A 331 1.79 39.93 -24.26
C PHE A 331 2.01 39.26 -25.64
N ARG A 332 1.34 39.82 -26.68
CA ARG A 332 1.47 39.42 -28.10
C ARG A 332 1.71 40.68 -28.96
#